data_6fe2a355d294feedb7f8cadb2eb43ee7
#
_entry.id   6fe2a355d294feedb7f8cadb2eb43ee7
#
_cell.length_a   1.000
_cell.length_b   1.000
_cell.length_c   1.000
_cell.angle_alpha   90.00
_cell.angle_beta   90.00
_cell.angle_gamma   90.00
#
_symmetry.space_group_name_H-M   'P 1'
#
loop_
_entity.id
_entity.type
_entity.pdbx_description
1 polymer ?
#
loop_
_entity_poly.entity_id
_entity_poly.type
_entity_poly.pdbx_seq_one_letter_code
_entity_poly.pdbx_strand_id
1 'polypeptide(L)'
;MLDKNLIQSTSSWPFVEIRKLLKERKDIIKKKGKITFQTGYGPSGLPHIGTFGEVARTTMMINALNHIDKINHELITFSDDMDGLRKVPDNIPNDQVLKDNLGKPLTNIPDPFKKFNSFGEHNNEMLKQFLSKFNFKFIFKSSTENYTKGT
;
A
#
# COMPACT_ATOMS: atom_id res chain seq x y z
N MET A 1 22.94 11.38 14.71
CA MET A 1 21.78 12.28 14.43
C MET A 1 22.16 13.09 13.20
N LEU A 2 21.30 13.24 12.20
CA LEU A 2 21.61 14.05 11.02
C LEU A 2 21.70 15.52 11.39
N ASP A 3 22.64 16.25 10.77
CA ASP A 3 22.80 17.68 10.96
C ASP A 3 21.56 18.45 10.49
N LYS A 4 21.08 19.41 11.28
CA LYS A 4 19.89 20.20 10.95
C LYS A 4 20.05 21.01 9.66
N ASN A 5 21.24 21.56 9.40
CA ASN A 5 21.53 22.31 8.18
C ASN A 5 21.47 21.39 6.97
N LEU A 6 22.02 20.18 7.09
CA LEU A 6 21.94 19.17 6.04
C LEU A 6 20.49 18.76 5.74
N ILE A 7 19.65 18.57 6.77
CA ILE A 7 18.22 18.24 6.61
C ILE A 7 17.48 19.34 5.85
N GLN A 8 17.82 20.60 6.10
CA GLN A 8 17.17 21.76 5.45
C GLN A 8 17.66 21.98 4.00
N SER A 9 18.93 21.71 3.71
CA SER A 9 19.56 22.03 2.43
C SER A 9 19.65 20.88 1.44
N THR A 10 19.49 19.61 1.89
CA THR A 10 19.63 18.43 1.02
C THR A 10 18.63 18.46 -0.15
N SER A 11 19.11 18.10 -1.35
CA SER A 11 18.31 17.88 -2.56
C SER A 11 17.78 16.44 -2.70
N SER A 12 18.01 15.58 -1.71
CA SER A 12 17.46 14.22 -1.70
C SER A 12 15.94 14.26 -1.82
N TRP A 13 15.38 13.53 -2.79
CA TRP A 13 13.97 13.63 -3.17
C TRP A 13 12.98 13.43 -2.01
N PRO A 14 13.18 12.51 -1.04
CA PRO A 14 12.20 12.36 0.05
C PRO A 14 12.09 13.62 0.90
N PHE A 15 13.25 14.28 1.16
CA PHE A 15 13.29 15.52 1.92
C PHE A 15 12.66 16.68 1.15
N VAL A 16 12.92 16.77 -0.15
CA VAL A 16 12.32 17.81 -1.03
C VAL A 16 10.81 17.69 -1.01
N GLU A 17 10.28 16.48 -1.24
CA GLU A 17 8.84 16.25 -1.29
C GLU A 17 8.16 16.51 0.07
N ILE A 18 8.77 16.11 1.17
CA ILE A 18 8.21 16.38 2.51
C ILE A 18 8.23 17.88 2.83
N ARG A 19 9.31 18.60 2.52
CA ARG A 19 9.33 20.08 2.72
C ARG A 19 8.24 20.76 1.91
N LYS A 20 8.02 20.33 0.66
CA LYS A 20 6.94 20.80 -0.21
C LYS A 20 5.55 20.50 0.40
N LEU A 21 5.31 19.26 0.83
CA LEU A 21 4.07 18.83 1.48
C LEU A 21 3.76 19.68 2.71
N LEU A 22 4.74 19.86 3.60
CA LEU A 22 4.60 20.64 4.82
C LEU A 22 4.28 22.11 4.55
N LYS A 23 4.88 22.69 3.51
CA LYS A 23 4.59 24.06 3.07
C LYS A 23 3.20 24.19 2.47
N GLU A 24 2.85 23.34 1.53
CA GLU A 24 1.59 23.45 0.75
C GLU A 24 0.35 23.03 1.54
N ARG A 25 0.50 22.12 2.51
CA ARG A 25 -0.61 21.55 3.29
C ARG A 25 -0.61 21.95 4.76
N LYS A 26 0.12 23.00 5.12
CA LYS A 26 0.32 23.45 6.51
C LYS A 26 -0.99 23.53 7.31
N ASP A 27 -2.00 24.20 6.75
CA ASP A 27 -3.26 24.45 7.47
C ASP A 27 -4.08 23.15 7.63
N ILE A 28 -4.08 22.30 6.61
CA ILE A 28 -4.76 20.99 6.65
C ILE A 28 -4.09 20.09 7.68
N ILE A 29 -2.77 20.04 7.70
CA ILE A 29 -1.99 19.24 8.66
C ILE A 29 -2.26 19.73 10.08
N LYS A 30 -2.26 21.04 10.30
CA LYS A 30 -2.58 21.63 11.60
C LYS A 30 -3.99 21.30 12.05
N LYS A 31 -4.97 21.33 11.14
CA LYS A 31 -6.38 21.00 11.45
C LYS A 31 -6.57 19.51 11.74
N LYS A 32 -5.92 18.63 11.00
CA LYS A 32 -6.06 17.17 11.15
C LYS A 32 -5.17 16.58 12.24
N GLY A 33 -4.09 17.26 12.61
CA GLY A 33 -3.11 16.78 13.59
C GLY A 33 -2.27 15.59 13.12
N LYS A 34 -2.45 15.10 11.88
CA LYS A 34 -1.72 13.95 11.33
C LYS A 34 -1.58 14.01 9.80
N ILE A 35 -0.62 13.24 9.29
CA ILE A 35 -0.44 12.97 7.85
C ILE A 35 -0.73 11.49 7.60
N THR A 36 -1.59 11.20 6.65
CA THR A 36 -1.85 9.83 6.15
C THR A 36 -1.13 9.66 4.83
N PHE A 37 -0.21 8.70 4.76
CA PHE A 37 0.39 8.21 3.53
C PHE A 37 -0.38 6.99 3.05
N GLN A 38 -0.54 6.83 1.75
CA GLN A 38 -1.26 5.68 1.20
C GLN A 38 -0.52 5.13 -0.01
N THR A 39 -0.46 3.81 -0.09
CA THR A 39 -0.03 3.06 -1.28
C THR A 39 -1.18 2.20 -1.77
N GLY A 40 -1.31 2.04 -3.09
CA GLY A 40 -2.29 1.14 -3.70
C GLY A 40 -1.70 -0.23 -3.99
N TYR A 41 -2.54 -1.25 -3.96
CA TYR A 41 -2.20 -2.60 -4.35
C TYR A 41 -3.38 -3.26 -5.06
N GLY A 42 -3.20 -3.63 -6.33
CA GLY A 42 -4.14 -4.47 -7.06
C GLY A 42 -3.82 -5.94 -6.83
N PRO A 43 -4.61 -6.68 -6.04
CA PRO A 43 -4.29 -8.05 -5.63
C PRO A 43 -4.61 -9.09 -6.74
N SER A 44 -4.29 -8.78 -7.99
CA SER A 44 -4.46 -9.67 -9.14
C SER A 44 -3.33 -10.70 -9.32
N GLY A 45 -2.36 -10.72 -8.40
CA GLY A 45 -1.24 -11.65 -8.37
C GLY A 45 -0.47 -11.54 -7.05
N LEU A 46 0.53 -12.40 -6.88
CA LEU A 46 1.36 -12.39 -5.67
C LEU A 46 2.20 -11.09 -5.57
N PRO A 47 2.47 -10.60 -4.36
CA PRO A 47 3.35 -9.46 -4.15
C PRO A 47 4.74 -9.68 -4.75
N HIS A 48 5.31 -8.62 -5.30
CA HIS A 48 6.60 -8.66 -6.00
C HIS A 48 7.42 -7.39 -5.73
N ILE A 49 8.56 -7.24 -6.41
CA ILE A 49 9.48 -6.11 -6.21
C ILE A 49 8.81 -4.74 -6.45
N GLY A 50 7.83 -4.66 -7.35
CA GLY A 50 7.04 -3.45 -7.55
C GLY A 50 6.25 -3.07 -6.31
N THR A 51 5.58 -4.05 -5.69
CA THR A 51 4.85 -3.87 -4.42
C THR A 51 5.80 -3.41 -3.30
N PHE A 52 6.98 -4.03 -3.20
CA PHE A 52 8.02 -3.57 -2.28
C PHE A 52 8.40 -2.12 -2.54
N GLY A 53 8.67 -1.77 -3.80
CA GLY A 53 9.11 -0.43 -4.20
C GLY A 53 8.11 0.68 -3.83
N GLU A 54 6.80 0.42 -3.94
CA GLU A 54 5.76 1.36 -3.54
C GLU A 54 5.82 1.69 -2.05
N VAL A 55 5.87 0.65 -1.21
CA VAL A 55 5.90 0.81 0.24
C VAL A 55 7.25 1.36 0.71
N ALA A 56 8.36 0.92 0.10
CA ALA A 56 9.70 1.40 0.42
C ALA A 56 9.85 2.90 0.14
N ARG A 57 9.42 3.39 -1.04
CA ARG A 57 9.46 4.83 -1.37
C ARG A 57 8.65 5.65 -0.39
N THR A 58 7.46 5.21 -0.04
CA THR A 58 6.63 5.90 0.94
C THR A 58 7.27 5.89 2.33
N THR A 59 7.88 4.78 2.72
CA THR A 59 8.64 4.69 3.98
C THR A 59 9.85 5.64 4.00
N MET A 60 10.53 5.85 2.86
CA MET A 60 11.60 6.85 2.76
C MET A 60 11.08 8.26 3.01
N MET A 61 9.90 8.62 2.51
CA MET A 61 9.26 9.90 2.80
C MET A 61 8.90 10.03 4.29
N ILE A 62 8.36 8.99 4.90
CA ILE A 62 8.05 8.96 6.34
C ILE A 62 9.32 9.15 7.17
N ASN A 63 10.41 8.51 6.79
CA ASN A 63 11.70 8.68 7.45
C ASN A 63 12.21 10.12 7.32
N ALA A 64 12.08 10.74 6.14
CA ALA A 64 12.42 12.15 5.95
C ALA A 64 11.53 13.07 6.82
N LEU A 65 10.23 12.80 6.91
CA LEU A 65 9.32 13.53 7.80
C LEU A 65 9.80 13.47 9.26
N ASN A 66 10.15 12.29 9.75
CA ASN A 66 10.61 12.08 11.12
C ASN A 66 11.93 12.81 11.45
N HIS A 67 12.72 13.14 10.42
CA HIS A 67 13.94 13.97 10.57
C HIS A 67 13.63 15.46 10.52
N ILE A 68 12.61 15.89 9.77
CA ILE A 68 12.24 17.30 9.61
C ILE A 68 11.35 17.77 10.76
N ASP A 69 10.32 17.00 11.09
CA ASP A 69 9.30 17.35 12.08
C ASP A 69 8.69 16.08 12.71
N LYS A 70 8.16 16.22 13.93
CA LYS A 70 7.52 15.13 14.69
C LYS A 70 6.01 15.19 14.58
N ILE A 71 5.50 15.11 13.34
CA ILE A 71 4.07 15.08 13.08
C ILE A 71 3.59 13.62 13.15
N ASN A 72 2.44 13.39 13.79
CA ASN A 72 1.79 12.09 13.78
C ASN A 72 1.51 11.66 12.34
N HIS A 73 1.79 10.43 12.01
CA HIS A 73 1.59 9.89 10.67
C HIS A 73 1.23 8.42 10.70
N GLU A 74 0.62 7.98 9.62
CA GLU A 74 0.28 6.57 9.37
C GLU A 74 0.56 6.23 7.91
N LEU A 75 0.87 4.97 7.63
CA LEU A 75 0.94 4.41 6.29
C LEU A 75 -0.21 3.42 6.11
N ILE A 76 -1.09 3.69 5.16
CA ILE A 76 -2.14 2.77 4.73
C ILE A 76 -1.66 2.05 3.48
N THR A 77 -1.67 0.71 3.51
CA THR A 77 -1.59 -0.11 2.31
C THR A 77 -3.01 -0.52 1.94
N PHE A 78 -3.52 0.08 0.85
CA PHE A 78 -4.89 -0.10 0.41
C PHE A 78 -4.94 -1.14 -0.71
N SER A 79 -5.75 -2.18 -0.53
CA SER A 79 -5.96 -3.22 -1.53
C SER A 79 -7.24 -2.99 -2.30
N ASP A 80 -7.15 -2.94 -3.63
CA ASP A 80 -8.28 -2.85 -4.56
C ASP A 80 -8.82 -4.26 -4.88
N ASP A 81 -9.20 -5.02 -3.84
CA ASP A 81 -9.61 -6.41 -3.93
C ASP A 81 -10.98 -6.63 -4.61
N MET A 82 -11.74 -5.57 -4.82
CA MET A 82 -12.97 -5.58 -5.62
C MET A 82 -12.72 -5.38 -7.12
N ASP A 83 -11.49 -5.13 -7.55
CA ASP A 83 -11.14 -5.01 -8.96
C ASP A 83 -11.39 -6.33 -9.72
N GLY A 84 -11.78 -6.20 -10.99
CA GLY A 84 -11.96 -7.34 -11.88
C GLY A 84 -10.64 -7.96 -12.32
N LEU A 85 -10.56 -9.29 -12.35
CA LEU A 85 -9.41 -10.00 -12.88
C LEU A 85 -9.30 -9.78 -14.40
N ARG A 86 -8.28 -9.02 -14.82
CA ARG A 86 -8.06 -8.66 -16.23
C ARG A 86 -7.20 -9.67 -16.99
N LYS A 87 -6.32 -10.36 -16.28
CA LYS A 87 -5.32 -11.26 -16.85
C LYS A 87 -4.99 -12.35 -15.83
N VAL A 88 -4.81 -13.57 -16.31
CA VAL A 88 -4.30 -14.68 -15.48
C VAL A 88 -2.80 -14.50 -15.28
N PRO A 89 -2.29 -14.46 -14.03
CA PRO A 89 -0.85 -14.44 -13.76
C PRO A 89 -0.18 -15.76 -14.17
N ASP A 90 1.06 -15.68 -14.66
CA ASP A 90 1.76 -16.85 -15.23
C ASP A 90 2.24 -17.85 -14.16
N ASN A 91 2.30 -17.46 -12.88
CA ASN A 91 2.88 -18.25 -11.78
C ASN A 91 1.85 -18.74 -10.75
N ILE A 92 0.60 -18.90 -11.16
CA ILE A 92 -0.48 -19.35 -10.28
C ILE A 92 -0.83 -20.81 -10.60
N PRO A 93 -0.94 -21.70 -9.60
CA PRO A 93 -1.45 -23.04 -9.80
C PRO A 93 -2.93 -23.03 -10.15
N ASN A 94 -3.43 -24.07 -10.81
CA ASN A 94 -4.83 -24.18 -11.19
C ASN A 94 -5.36 -22.96 -11.96
N ASP A 95 -4.58 -22.49 -12.92
CA ASP A 95 -4.87 -21.32 -13.74
C ASP A 95 -6.23 -21.38 -14.46
N GLN A 96 -6.77 -22.57 -14.69
CA GLN A 96 -8.10 -22.76 -15.27
C GLN A 96 -9.19 -22.09 -14.44
N VAL A 97 -9.10 -22.15 -13.10
CA VAL A 97 -10.05 -21.45 -12.22
C VAL A 97 -10.05 -19.95 -12.47
N LEU A 98 -8.88 -19.36 -12.73
CA LEU A 98 -8.76 -17.94 -13.05
C LEU A 98 -9.24 -17.62 -14.45
N LYS A 99 -8.96 -18.47 -15.44
CA LYS A 99 -9.45 -18.32 -16.83
C LYS A 99 -10.97 -18.31 -16.91
N ASP A 100 -11.63 -19.19 -16.16
CA ASP A 100 -13.10 -19.32 -16.12
C ASP A 100 -13.77 -18.13 -15.37
N ASN A 101 -12.98 -17.32 -14.67
CA ASN A 101 -13.46 -16.21 -13.87
C ASN A 101 -12.91 -14.85 -14.28
N LEU A 102 -12.33 -14.72 -15.49
CA LEU A 102 -11.91 -13.44 -16.04
C LEU A 102 -13.03 -12.39 -15.99
N GLY A 103 -12.68 -11.16 -15.61
CA GLY A 103 -13.62 -10.05 -15.49
C GLY A 103 -14.39 -9.99 -14.16
N LYS A 104 -14.40 -11.06 -13.37
CA LYS A 104 -15.06 -11.05 -12.05
C LYS A 104 -14.20 -10.33 -11.01
N PRO A 105 -14.83 -9.71 -10.00
CA PRO A 105 -14.11 -9.18 -8.84
C PRO A 105 -13.25 -10.26 -8.18
N LEU A 106 -12.04 -9.88 -7.75
CA LEU A 106 -11.08 -10.84 -7.16
C LEU A 106 -11.64 -11.54 -5.91
N THR A 107 -12.51 -10.86 -5.19
CA THR A 107 -13.25 -11.41 -4.03
C THR A 107 -14.28 -12.48 -4.38
N ASN A 108 -14.72 -12.54 -5.65
CA ASN A 108 -15.71 -13.52 -6.13
C ASN A 108 -15.06 -14.69 -6.88
N ILE A 109 -13.73 -14.73 -6.97
CA ILE A 109 -12.97 -15.79 -7.63
C ILE A 109 -12.52 -16.78 -6.57
N PRO A 110 -12.83 -18.09 -6.71
CA PRO A 110 -12.31 -19.11 -5.80
C PRO A 110 -10.77 -19.09 -5.75
N ASP A 111 -10.20 -19.30 -4.58
CA ASP A 111 -8.74 -19.33 -4.43
C ASP A 111 -8.13 -20.52 -5.17
N PRO A 112 -7.29 -20.30 -6.22
CA PRO A 112 -6.62 -21.37 -6.95
C PRO A 112 -5.64 -22.18 -6.08
N PHE A 113 -5.19 -21.63 -4.95
CA PHE A 113 -4.33 -22.32 -3.96
C PHE A 113 -5.14 -23.11 -2.93
N LYS A 114 -6.46 -22.95 -2.86
CA LYS A 114 -7.38 -23.62 -1.92
C LYS A 114 -7.03 -23.38 -0.45
N LYS A 115 -6.51 -22.21 -0.10
CA LYS A 115 -6.11 -21.82 1.27
C LYS A 115 -7.06 -20.81 1.90
N PHE A 116 -7.74 -20.01 1.08
CA PHE A 116 -8.65 -18.95 1.49
C PHE A 116 -9.97 -19.04 0.72
N ASN A 117 -10.96 -18.23 1.10
CA ASN A 117 -12.28 -18.27 0.44
C ASN A 117 -12.24 -17.69 -0.97
N SER A 118 -11.33 -16.74 -1.23
CA SER A 118 -11.22 -16.10 -2.53
C SER A 118 -9.77 -15.79 -2.91
N PHE A 119 -9.56 -15.57 -4.20
CA PHE A 119 -8.26 -15.14 -4.73
C PHE A 119 -7.86 -13.75 -4.22
N GLY A 120 -8.82 -12.84 -4.05
CA GLY A 120 -8.58 -11.54 -3.41
C GLY A 120 -8.09 -11.68 -1.96
N GLU A 121 -8.76 -12.52 -1.16
CA GLU A 121 -8.36 -12.80 0.23
C GLU A 121 -6.97 -13.42 0.29
N HIS A 122 -6.68 -14.40 -0.57
CA HIS A 122 -5.35 -15.02 -0.66
C HIS A 122 -4.26 -13.96 -0.87
N ASN A 123 -4.41 -13.11 -1.89
CA ASN A 123 -3.40 -12.11 -2.23
C ASN A 123 -3.28 -11.02 -1.17
N ASN A 124 -4.39 -10.66 -0.51
CA ASN A 124 -4.36 -9.75 0.64
C ASN A 124 -3.52 -10.29 1.79
N GLU A 125 -3.67 -11.58 2.12
CA GLU A 125 -2.85 -12.23 3.16
C GLU A 125 -1.39 -12.33 2.74
N MET A 126 -1.11 -12.66 1.48
CA MET A 126 0.26 -12.65 0.96
C MET A 126 0.89 -11.27 1.02
N LEU A 127 0.14 -10.19 0.74
CA LEU A 127 0.62 -8.82 0.88
C LEU A 127 1.02 -8.50 2.33
N LYS A 128 0.14 -8.80 3.28
CA LYS A 128 0.40 -8.55 4.71
C LYS A 128 1.65 -9.28 5.18
N GLN A 129 1.79 -10.56 4.83
CA GLN A 129 2.96 -11.37 5.16
C GLN A 129 4.24 -10.83 4.50
N PHE A 130 4.17 -10.49 3.22
CA PHE A 130 5.29 -9.93 2.45
C PHE A 130 5.80 -8.64 3.08
N LEU A 131 4.93 -7.68 3.35
CA LEU A 131 5.32 -6.40 3.94
C LEU A 131 5.85 -6.55 5.37
N SER A 132 5.25 -7.43 6.17
CA SER A 132 5.70 -7.73 7.53
C SER A 132 7.10 -8.36 7.54
N LYS A 133 7.42 -9.22 6.56
CA LYS A 133 8.75 -9.83 6.42
C LYS A 133 9.87 -8.80 6.25
N PHE A 134 9.56 -7.65 5.66
CA PHE A 134 10.49 -6.51 5.51
C PHE A 134 10.38 -5.49 6.64
N ASN A 135 9.65 -5.80 7.72
CA ASN A 135 9.46 -4.93 8.88
C ASN A 135 8.84 -3.56 8.53
N PHE A 136 8.05 -3.46 7.46
CA PHE A 136 7.28 -2.25 7.21
C PHE A 136 6.19 -2.06 8.27
N LYS A 137 6.03 -0.82 8.73
CA LYS A 137 4.93 -0.42 9.61
C LYS A 137 3.79 0.11 8.77
N PHE A 138 2.67 -0.58 8.73
CA PHE A 138 1.53 -0.21 7.91
C PHE A 138 0.19 -0.58 8.57
N ILE A 139 -0.87 0.06 8.11
CA ILE A 139 -2.26 -0.30 8.39
C ILE A 139 -2.83 -0.85 7.09
N PHE A 140 -3.24 -2.12 7.10
CA PHE A 140 -3.90 -2.71 5.94
C PHE A 140 -5.36 -2.26 5.88
N LYS A 141 -5.83 -1.92 4.68
CA LYS A 141 -7.24 -1.70 4.35
C LYS A 141 -7.54 -2.29 2.98
N SER A 142 -8.80 -2.70 2.76
CA SER A 142 -9.23 -3.20 1.46
C SER A 142 -10.51 -2.50 0.99
N SER A 143 -10.77 -2.56 -0.30
CA SER A 143 -12.02 -2.07 -0.89
C SER A 143 -13.22 -2.80 -0.29
N THR A 144 -13.13 -4.13 -0.13
CA THR A 144 -14.19 -4.94 0.50
C THR A 144 -14.53 -4.45 1.89
N GLU A 145 -13.54 -4.18 2.75
CA GLU A 145 -13.79 -3.72 4.12
C GLU A 145 -14.38 -2.30 4.18
N ASN A 146 -14.04 -1.46 3.21
CA ASN A 146 -14.40 -0.04 3.24
C ASN A 146 -15.69 0.28 2.47
N TYR A 147 -16.07 -0.52 1.46
CA TYR A 147 -17.21 -0.19 0.57
C TYR A 147 -18.42 -1.12 0.74
N THR A 148 -18.31 -2.29 1.37
CA THR A 148 -19.45 -3.23 1.53
C THR A 148 -20.47 -2.83 2.58
N LYS A 149 -20.23 -1.84 3.40
CA LYS A 149 -21.14 -1.38 4.46
C LYS A 149 -21.89 -0.09 4.15
N GLY A 150 -22.05 0.26 2.89
CA GLY A 150 -22.89 1.39 2.49
C GLY A 150 -22.44 2.71 3.13
N THR A 151 -21.27 3.16 2.78
CA THR A 151 -20.78 4.52 3.11
C THR A 151 -21.32 5.53 2.14
#